data_e96a1712a4c48bfa86c1b1509ce728ea
#
_entry.id   e96a1712a4c48bfa86c1b1509ce728ea
#
_cell.length_a   1.000
_cell.length_b   1.000
_cell.length_c   1.000
_cell.angle_alpha   90.00
_cell.angle_beta   90.00
_cell.angle_gamma   90.00
#
_symmetry.space_group_name_H-M   'P 1'
#
loop_
_entity.id
_entity.type
_entity.pdbx_description
1 polymer ?
#
loop_
_entity_poly.entity_id
_entity_poly.type
_entity_poly.pdbx_seq_one_letter_code
_entity_poly.pdbx_strand_id
1 'polypeptide(L)'
;MTKPDIPYSDGFWWSNDGLRLHFRDYPARPENAHRPPVICIPGLTRNARDFEQVAAKLAGDWRVICVDLRGRGDSAYAKDPMSYVPLTYVQDMEALLQEQKIERFVSIGTSLGGLITMLLASTRPGRVVGALLNDVGPQIEPAGLARIRDYVGQGRSFPTWMHAARALSEVQGAVFPGNSVSDWLDMAKKAMKVGPGGRIVYDYDMKIAEPFAVPGGEAGVDLWPTLAGLAPVPVLIVRGAMSDLFSVDTAQRMLGVLPQGRLLTVANKGHAPSLEEPEVADAIATLLGEVDAMALATQA
;
A
#
# COMPACT_ATOMS: atom_id res chain seq x y z
N MET A 1 3.89 -28.01 3.69
CA MET A 1 2.69 -27.95 4.57
C MET A 1 2.03 -26.61 4.26
N THR A 2 0.83 -26.60 3.70
CA THR A 2 0.03 -25.38 3.53
C THR A 2 -0.31 -24.83 4.92
N LYS A 3 0.03 -23.56 5.20
CA LYS A 3 -0.47 -22.87 6.41
C LYS A 3 -2.00 -22.97 6.42
N PRO A 4 -2.63 -23.24 7.57
CA PRO A 4 -4.08 -23.19 7.65
C PRO A 4 -4.56 -21.80 7.23
N ASP A 5 -5.59 -21.77 6.42
CA ASP A 5 -6.25 -20.55 5.97
C ASP A 5 -6.81 -19.85 7.23
N ILE A 6 -6.17 -18.77 7.67
CA ILE A 6 -6.66 -17.98 8.79
C ILE A 6 -7.63 -16.98 8.23
N PRO A 7 -8.94 -17.14 8.45
CA PRO A 7 -9.93 -16.22 7.91
C PRO A 7 -9.74 -14.83 8.52
N TYR A 8 -9.91 -13.79 7.70
CA TYR A 8 -10.03 -12.43 8.19
C TYR A 8 -11.47 -12.13 8.60
N SER A 9 -11.64 -11.09 9.40
CA SER A 9 -12.92 -10.44 9.64
C SER A 9 -12.94 -9.06 9.01
N ASP A 10 -14.08 -8.66 8.46
CA ASP A 10 -14.29 -7.29 8.01
C ASP A 10 -14.51 -6.38 9.21
N GLY A 11 -13.76 -5.29 9.27
CA GLY A 11 -13.88 -4.25 10.27
C GLY A 11 -14.17 -2.90 9.61
N PHE A 12 -14.71 -1.96 10.39
CA PHE A 12 -15.00 -0.62 9.92
C PHE A 12 -14.57 0.40 10.96
N TRP A 13 -14.21 1.59 10.50
CA TRP A 13 -13.98 2.74 11.35
C TRP A 13 -14.58 4.00 10.72
N TRP A 14 -14.65 5.07 11.49
CA TRP A 14 -15.19 6.33 11.02
C TRP A 14 -14.09 7.38 10.85
N SER A 15 -14.06 8.03 9.69
CA SER A 15 -13.22 9.19 9.46
C SER A 15 -13.75 10.41 10.23
N ASN A 16 -12.92 11.44 10.39
CA ASN A 16 -13.30 12.67 11.09
C ASN A 16 -14.47 13.42 10.41
N ASP A 17 -14.64 13.24 9.09
CA ASP A 17 -15.73 13.81 8.30
C ASP A 17 -16.93 12.85 8.11
N GLY A 18 -16.96 11.74 8.89
CA GLY A 18 -18.10 10.84 8.99
C GLY A 18 -18.25 9.84 7.84
N LEU A 19 -17.16 9.49 7.16
CA LEU A 19 -17.16 8.38 6.21
C LEU A 19 -16.92 7.06 6.95
N ARG A 20 -17.69 6.02 6.61
CA ARG A 20 -17.43 4.65 7.05
C ARG A 20 -16.36 4.04 6.17
N LEU A 21 -15.21 3.74 6.74
CA LEU A 21 -14.06 3.16 6.09
C LEU A 21 -13.90 1.70 6.50
N HIS A 22 -13.32 0.88 5.62
CA HIS A 22 -13.25 -0.57 5.77
C HIS A 22 -11.81 -1.07 5.90
N PHE A 23 -11.63 -2.13 6.66
CA PHE A 23 -10.39 -2.90 6.70
C PHE A 23 -10.67 -4.40 6.88
N ARG A 24 -9.72 -5.23 6.45
CA ARG A 24 -9.66 -6.66 6.74
C ARG A 24 -8.71 -6.89 7.90
N ASP A 25 -9.16 -7.58 8.93
CA ASP A 25 -8.39 -7.91 10.13
C ASP A 25 -8.05 -9.40 10.16
N TYR A 26 -6.79 -9.74 9.97
CA TYR A 26 -6.25 -11.08 10.07
C TYR A 26 -5.64 -11.24 11.47
N PRO A 27 -6.18 -12.11 12.33
CA PRO A 27 -5.76 -12.15 13.73
C PRO A 27 -4.38 -12.77 13.92
N ALA A 28 -3.68 -12.32 14.97
CA ALA A 28 -2.55 -13.04 15.53
C ALA A 28 -3.06 -14.17 16.43
N ARG A 29 -2.24 -15.21 16.63
CA ARG A 29 -2.47 -16.17 17.70
C ARG A 29 -2.26 -15.51 19.07
N PRO A 30 -2.91 -15.98 20.14
CA PRO A 30 -2.82 -15.34 21.46
C PRO A 30 -1.39 -15.13 21.98
N GLU A 31 -0.49 -16.10 21.74
CA GLU A 31 0.92 -16.02 22.14
C GLU A 31 1.69 -14.90 21.42
N ASN A 32 1.22 -14.46 20.27
CA ASN A 32 1.82 -13.42 19.44
C ASN A 32 1.10 -12.07 19.55
N ALA A 33 0.05 -11.95 20.39
CA ALA A 33 -0.75 -10.73 20.53
C ALA A 33 0.03 -9.55 21.12
N HIS A 34 1.22 -9.78 21.68
CA HIS A 34 2.13 -8.73 22.18
C HIS A 34 2.87 -7.99 21.07
N ARG A 35 2.94 -8.55 19.86
CA ARG A 35 3.62 -7.94 18.71
C ARG A 35 2.83 -6.75 18.18
N PRO A 36 3.51 -5.69 17.72
CA PRO A 36 2.83 -4.59 17.03
C PRO A 36 2.14 -5.12 15.76
N PRO A 37 0.89 -4.71 15.47
CA PRO A 37 0.21 -5.16 14.26
C PRO A 37 0.93 -4.65 13.00
N VAL A 38 0.78 -5.39 11.90
CA VAL A 38 1.20 -4.97 10.56
C VAL A 38 0.02 -4.30 9.89
N ILE A 39 0.19 -3.05 9.43
CA ILE A 39 -0.82 -2.30 8.68
C ILE A 39 -0.41 -2.20 7.23
N CYS A 40 -1.24 -2.75 6.35
CA CYS A 40 -1.04 -2.75 4.90
C CYS A 40 -1.86 -1.63 4.27
N ILE A 41 -1.19 -0.68 3.60
CA ILE A 41 -1.79 0.52 3.01
C ILE A 41 -1.61 0.48 1.49
N PRO A 42 -2.71 0.43 0.71
CA PRO A 42 -2.65 0.24 -0.73
C PRO A 42 -2.25 1.50 -1.51
N GLY A 43 -2.00 1.30 -2.82
CA GLY A 43 -1.77 2.37 -3.77
C GLY A 43 -3.03 3.17 -4.13
N LEU A 44 -2.85 4.19 -4.96
CA LEU A 44 -3.86 5.22 -5.28
C LEU A 44 -5.23 4.67 -5.71
N THR A 45 -5.27 3.67 -6.58
CA THR A 45 -6.51 3.09 -7.12
C THR A 45 -6.74 1.66 -6.63
N ARG A 46 -6.00 1.25 -5.60
CA ARG A 46 -5.96 -0.12 -5.09
C ARG A 46 -6.72 -0.23 -3.77
N ASN A 47 -6.83 -1.44 -3.25
CA ASN A 47 -7.62 -1.76 -2.06
C ASN A 47 -6.97 -2.92 -1.26
N ALA A 48 -7.59 -3.31 -0.16
CA ALA A 48 -7.11 -4.33 0.77
C ALA A 48 -6.79 -5.70 0.12
N ARG A 49 -7.44 -6.03 -1.01
CA ARG A 49 -7.22 -7.31 -1.71
C ARG A 49 -5.79 -7.48 -2.26
N ASP A 50 -5.07 -6.38 -2.45
CA ASP A 50 -3.67 -6.44 -2.91
C ASP A 50 -2.75 -7.16 -1.91
N PHE A 51 -3.11 -7.14 -0.64
CA PHE A 51 -2.31 -7.72 0.44
C PHE A 51 -2.80 -9.09 0.92
N GLU A 52 -3.80 -9.68 0.27
CA GLU A 52 -4.43 -10.92 0.71
C GLU A 52 -3.41 -12.06 0.92
N GLN A 53 -2.50 -12.26 -0.02
CA GLN A 53 -1.47 -13.30 0.10
C GLN A 53 -0.41 -12.98 1.14
N VAL A 54 0.02 -11.71 1.25
CA VAL A 54 0.96 -11.25 2.28
C VAL A 54 0.32 -11.44 3.65
N ALA A 55 -0.92 -11.00 3.83
CA ALA A 55 -1.65 -11.14 5.08
C ALA A 55 -1.84 -12.60 5.48
N ALA A 56 -2.23 -13.47 4.54
CA ALA A 56 -2.38 -14.90 4.81
C ALA A 56 -1.06 -15.57 5.23
N LYS A 57 0.08 -15.14 4.69
CA LYS A 57 1.41 -15.64 5.10
C LYS A 57 1.81 -15.20 6.51
N LEU A 58 1.41 -14.00 6.92
CA LEU A 58 1.78 -13.39 8.20
C LEU A 58 0.79 -13.71 9.33
N ALA A 59 -0.49 -13.93 8.99
CA ALA A 59 -1.56 -14.19 9.94
C ALA A 59 -1.21 -15.32 10.94
N GLY A 60 -1.63 -15.18 12.18
CA GLY A 60 -1.26 -16.04 13.29
C GLY A 60 0.08 -15.69 13.91
N ASP A 61 1.11 -15.36 13.14
CA ASP A 61 2.37 -14.87 13.69
C ASP A 61 2.30 -13.37 13.98
N TRP A 62 1.51 -12.64 13.17
CA TRP A 62 1.24 -11.20 13.31
C TRP A 62 -0.25 -10.93 13.13
N ARG A 63 -0.80 -9.93 13.84
CA ARG A 63 -2.08 -9.32 13.45
C ARG A 63 -1.82 -8.47 12.22
N VAL A 64 -2.59 -8.67 11.14
CA VAL A 64 -2.43 -7.90 9.90
C VAL A 64 -3.73 -7.18 9.60
N ILE A 65 -3.66 -5.87 9.41
CA ILE A 65 -4.80 -5.01 9.05
C ILE A 65 -4.56 -4.48 7.64
N CYS A 66 -5.41 -4.87 6.69
CA CYS A 66 -5.36 -4.38 5.32
C CYS A 66 -6.47 -3.37 5.09
N VAL A 67 -6.14 -2.11 4.86
CA VAL A 67 -7.13 -1.03 4.79
C VAL A 67 -7.63 -0.78 3.36
N ASP A 68 -8.89 -0.38 3.25
CA ASP A 68 -9.43 0.31 2.09
C ASP A 68 -9.45 1.81 2.38
N LEU A 69 -8.65 2.59 1.67
CA LEU A 69 -8.69 4.04 1.79
C LEU A 69 -10.06 4.57 1.32
N ARG A 70 -10.48 5.77 1.77
CA ARG A 70 -11.72 6.41 1.32
C ARG A 70 -11.86 6.36 -0.22
N GLY A 71 -13.04 5.99 -0.71
CA GLY A 71 -13.33 5.88 -2.13
C GLY A 71 -12.77 4.64 -2.83
N ARG A 72 -12.28 3.62 -2.11
CA ARG A 72 -11.79 2.34 -2.66
C ARG A 72 -12.40 1.16 -1.93
N GLY A 73 -12.50 0.03 -2.63
CA GLY A 73 -12.97 -1.23 -2.05
C GLY A 73 -14.33 -1.07 -1.40
N ASP A 74 -14.42 -1.50 -0.14
CA ASP A 74 -15.65 -1.45 0.67
C ASP A 74 -15.77 -0.18 1.54
N SER A 75 -14.82 0.76 1.41
CA SER A 75 -14.89 2.09 2.03
C SER A 75 -15.86 3.01 1.30
N ALA A 76 -16.53 3.88 2.07
CA ALA A 76 -17.43 4.89 1.51
C ALA A 76 -16.71 5.88 0.58
N TYR A 77 -17.43 6.35 -0.42
CA TYR A 77 -16.97 7.40 -1.33
C TYR A 77 -17.15 8.79 -0.67
N ALA A 78 -16.16 9.66 -0.84
CA ALA A 78 -16.21 10.99 -0.30
C ALA A 78 -17.26 11.86 -1.04
N LYS A 79 -17.97 12.70 -0.28
CA LYS A 79 -18.89 13.70 -0.87
C LYS A 79 -18.11 14.80 -1.56
N ASP A 80 -17.01 15.22 -0.95
CA ASP A 80 -16.07 16.20 -1.52
C ASP A 80 -14.86 15.48 -2.11
N PRO A 81 -14.71 15.44 -3.44
CA PRO A 81 -13.57 14.82 -4.10
C PRO A 81 -12.23 15.45 -3.74
N MET A 82 -12.20 16.71 -3.33
CA MET A 82 -10.98 17.40 -2.92
C MET A 82 -10.38 16.83 -1.62
N SER A 83 -11.13 15.98 -0.91
CA SER A 83 -10.63 15.23 0.23
C SER A 83 -9.77 14.01 -0.13
N TYR A 84 -9.66 13.64 -1.41
CA TYR A 84 -8.79 12.55 -1.88
C TYR A 84 -7.32 12.99 -1.97
N VAL A 85 -6.75 13.42 -0.85
CA VAL A 85 -5.38 13.93 -0.75
C VAL A 85 -4.60 13.26 0.39
N PRO A 86 -3.27 13.15 0.31
CA PRO A 86 -2.45 12.41 1.29
C PRO A 86 -2.68 12.82 2.74
N LEU A 87 -2.84 14.10 3.05
CA LEU A 87 -3.07 14.57 4.42
C LEU A 87 -4.39 14.07 4.99
N THR A 88 -5.44 13.97 4.18
CA THR A 88 -6.73 13.40 4.62
C THR A 88 -6.60 11.90 4.86
N TYR A 89 -5.87 11.18 4.03
CA TYR A 89 -5.61 9.75 4.27
C TYR A 89 -4.82 9.53 5.57
N VAL A 90 -3.87 10.39 5.89
CA VAL A 90 -3.16 10.36 7.20
C VAL A 90 -4.15 10.54 8.35
N GLN A 91 -5.08 11.49 8.25
CA GLN A 91 -6.12 11.69 9.28
C GLN A 91 -7.03 10.47 9.42
N ASP A 92 -7.41 9.83 8.32
CA ASP A 92 -8.20 8.60 8.34
C ASP A 92 -7.44 7.45 9.03
N MET A 93 -6.15 7.31 8.75
CA MET A 93 -5.31 6.32 9.40
C MET A 93 -5.14 6.60 10.89
N GLU A 94 -4.97 7.87 11.29
CA GLU A 94 -4.91 8.24 12.71
C GLU A 94 -6.21 7.90 13.45
N ALA A 95 -7.38 8.09 12.80
CA ALA A 95 -8.67 7.68 13.36
C ALA A 95 -8.77 6.16 13.54
N LEU A 96 -8.32 5.36 12.55
CA LEU A 96 -8.23 3.91 12.66
C LEU A 96 -7.35 3.50 13.84
N LEU A 97 -6.14 4.05 13.93
CA LEU A 97 -5.17 3.72 14.96
C LEU A 97 -5.72 4.02 16.36
N GLN A 98 -6.45 5.14 16.50
CA GLN A 98 -7.09 5.52 17.76
C GLN A 98 -8.24 4.56 18.12
N GLU A 99 -9.13 4.26 17.18
CA GLU A 99 -10.29 3.38 17.40
C GLU A 99 -9.84 1.96 17.73
N GLN A 100 -8.82 1.45 17.04
CA GLN A 100 -8.25 0.12 17.27
C GLN A 100 -7.26 0.08 18.44
N LYS A 101 -7.01 1.22 19.14
CA LYS A 101 -6.04 1.35 20.24
C LYS A 101 -4.65 0.88 19.88
N ILE A 102 -4.21 1.18 18.65
CA ILE A 102 -2.90 0.81 18.13
C ILE A 102 -1.94 1.98 18.39
N GLU A 103 -1.02 1.81 19.31
CA GLU A 103 -0.01 2.80 19.63
C GLU A 103 1.23 2.68 18.74
N ARG A 104 1.64 1.43 18.43
CA ARG A 104 2.81 1.11 17.60
C ARG A 104 2.44 0.06 16.57
N PHE A 105 2.98 0.20 15.36
CA PHE A 105 2.69 -0.72 14.25
C PHE A 105 3.84 -0.79 13.24
N VAL A 106 3.90 -1.89 12.48
CA VAL A 106 4.71 -2.01 11.27
C VAL A 106 3.85 -1.58 10.08
N SER A 107 4.38 -0.73 9.20
CA SER A 107 3.66 -0.30 8.00
C SER A 107 4.19 -0.99 6.75
N ILE A 108 3.28 -1.56 5.94
CA ILE A 108 3.57 -2.05 4.58
C ILE A 108 2.78 -1.17 3.62
N GLY A 109 3.45 -0.20 3.00
CA GLY A 109 2.82 0.78 2.12
C GLY A 109 3.24 0.64 0.66
N THR A 110 2.27 0.50 -0.25
CA THR A 110 2.53 0.50 -1.70
C THR A 110 2.23 1.86 -2.30
N SER A 111 3.18 2.45 -3.04
CA SER A 111 2.97 3.70 -3.76
C SER A 111 2.42 4.79 -2.81
N LEU A 112 1.18 5.29 -3.03
CA LEU A 112 0.50 6.21 -2.10
C LEU A 112 0.56 5.73 -0.64
N GLY A 113 0.41 4.42 -0.39
CA GLY A 113 0.53 3.85 0.96
C GLY A 113 1.88 4.08 1.60
N GLY A 114 2.96 4.07 0.81
CA GLY A 114 4.30 4.42 1.29
C GLY A 114 4.45 5.93 1.59
N LEU A 115 3.81 6.81 0.81
CA LEU A 115 3.76 8.25 1.11
C LEU A 115 3.03 8.50 2.44
N ILE A 116 1.89 7.84 2.65
CA ILE A 116 1.14 7.89 3.91
C ILE A 116 2.00 7.39 5.07
N THR A 117 2.77 6.30 4.88
CA THR A 117 3.70 5.77 5.89
C THR A 117 4.75 6.78 6.31
N MET A 118 5.40 7.46 5.35
CA MET A 118 6.39 8.50 5.64
C MET A 118 5.77 9.68 6.40
N LEU A 119 4.58 10.12 6.01
CA LEU A 119 3.83 11.19 6.68
C LEU A 119 3.45 10.79 8.12
N LEU A 120 2.93 9.57 8.33
CA LEU A 120 2.60 9.06 9.67
C LEU A 120 3.84 9.00 10.59
N ALA A 121 4.99 8.54 10.06
CA ALA A 121 6.23 8.46 10.82
C ALA A 121 6.74 9.85 11.23
N SER A 122 6.56 10.87 10.39
CA SER A 122 7.00 12.24 10.69
C SER A 122 6.07 12.99 11.64
N THR A 123 4.75 12.77 11.53
CA THR A 123 3.75 13.45 12.36
C THR A 123 3.71 12.91 13.79
N ARG A 124 4.01 11.62 13.97
CA ARG A 124 4.04 10.95 15.28
C ARG A 124 5.24 10.02 15.41
N PRO A 125 6.42 10.56 15.71
CA PRO A 125 7.63 9.77 15.88
C PRO A 125 7.46 8.62 16.89
N GLY A 126 7.99 7.45 16.55
CA GLY A 126 7.96 6.24 17.39
C GLY A 126 6.70 5.37 17.27
N ARG A 127 5.68 5.79 16.52
CA ARG A 127 4.50 4.93 16.25
C ARG A 127 4.78 3.89 15.17
N VAL A 128 5.44 4.26 14.07
CA VAL A 128 5.93 3.33 13.07
C VAL A 128 7.21 2.72 13.60
N VAL A 129 7.20 1.40 13.84
CA VAL A 129 8.34 0.66 14.42
C VAL A 129 9.09 -0.18 13.40
N GLY A 130 8.63 -0.21 12.18
CA GLY A 130 9.25 -0.80 11.00
C GLY A 130 8.44 -0.45 9.78
N ALA A 131 9.05 -0.34 8.61
CA ALA A 131 8.34 0.04 7.39
C ALA A 131 8.81 -0.74 6.17
N LEU A 132 7.86 -1.09 5.30
CA LEU A 132 8.11 -1.47 3.91
C LEU A 132 7.54 -0.38 3.00
N LEU A 133 8.41 0.20 2.18
CA LEU A 133 8.05 1.19 1.15
C LEU A 133 8.14 0.50 -0.21
N ASN A 134 6.98 0.15 -0.76
CA ASN A 134 6.90 -0.56 -2.04
C ASN A 134 6.80 0.42 -3.19
N ASP A 135 7.87 0.51 -3.92
CA ASP A 135 8.06 1.24 -5.19
C ASP A 135 7.72 2.73 -5.11
N VAL A 136 8.15 3.37 -4.04
CA VAL A 136 7.94 4.80 -3.80
C VAL A 136 9.03 5.37 -2.90
N GLY A 137 9.32 6.65 -3.08
CA GLY A 137 10.21 7.43 -2.25
C GLY A 137 9.74 8.88 -2.11
N PRO A 138 10.54 9.72 -1.44
CA PRO A 138 10.26 11.14 -1.27
C PRO A 138 10.21 11.94 -2.57
N GLN A 139 10.78 11.40 -3.62
CA GLN A 139 10.79 11.98 -4.96
C GLN A 139 10.16 11.01 -5.95
N ILE A 140 9.21 11.51 -6.72
CA ILE A 140 8.45 10.76 -7.73
C ILE A 140 8.92 11.21 -9.11
N GLU A 141 9.19 10.25 -9.99
CA GLU A 141 9.61 10.55 -11.36
C GLU A 141 8.43 11.09 -12.18
N PRO A 142 8.63 12.21 -12.91
CA PRO A 142 7.55 12.86 -13.69
C PRO A 142 6.90 11.94 -14.72
N ALA A 143 7.67 11.04 -15.34
CA ALA A 143 7.16 10.11 -16.35
C ALA A 143 6.11 9.15 -15.77
N GLY A 144 6.40 8.55 -14.60
CA GLY A 144 5.46 7.67 -13.90
C GLY A 144 4.21 8.42 -13.44
N LEU A 145 4.38 9.65 -12.94
CA LEU A 145 3.25 10.48 -12.52
C LEU A 145 2.35 10.85 -13.70
N ALA A 146 2.92 11.20 -14.84
CA ALA A 146 2.16 11.48 -16.08
C ALA A 146 1.35 10.25 -16.51
N ARG A 147 1.98 9.06 -16.54
CA ARG A 147 1.29 7.81 -16.85
C ARG A 147 0.12 7.52 -15.89
N ILE A 148 0.29 7.77 -14.58
CA ILE A 148 -0.79 7.61 -13.60
C ILE A 148 -1.96 8.54 -13.93
N ARG A 149 -1.70 9.81 -14.24
CA ARG A 149 -2.72 10.79 -14.63
C ARG A 149 -3.51 10.36 -15.86
N ASP A 150 -2.87 9.69 -16.81
CA ASP A 150 -3.50 9.26 -18.04
C ASP A 150 -4.58 8.19 -17.83
N TYR A 151 -4.50 7.38 -16.77
CA TYR A 151 -5.49 6.32 -16.55
C TYR A 151 -6.40 6.54 -15.33
N VAL A 152 -5.99 7.32 -14.34
CA VAL A 152 -6.79 7.55 -13.13
C VAL A 152 -8.05 8.36 -13.49
N GLY A 153 -9.20 7.91 -12.96
CA GLY A 153 -10.48 8.55 -13.22
C GLY A 153 -11.13 8.19 -14.56
N GLN A 154 -10.49 7.34 -15.37
CA GLN A 154 -11.10 6.85 -16.61
C GLN A 154 -12.07 5.71 -16.32
N GLY A 155 -13.37 6.02 -16.25
CA GLY A 155 -14.45 5.07 -15.99
C GLY A 155 -14.66 4.08 -17.13
N ARG A 156 -13.82 3.04 -17.22
CA ARG A 156 -13.99 1.95 -18.17
C ARG A 156 -14.77 0.79 -17.55
N SER A 157 -15.56 0.10 -18.36
CA SER A 157 -16.27 -1.13 -17.97
C SER A 157 -16.07 -2.23 -18.98
N PHE A 158 -16.00 -3.48 -18.52
CA PHE A 158 -15.65 -4.63 -19.34
C PHE A 158 -16.75 -5.71 -19.28
N PRO A 159 -17.03 -6.43 -20.39
CA PRO A 159 -18.06 -7.47 -20.40
C PRO A 159 -17.72 -8.66 -19.50
N THR A 160 -16.45 -9.02 -19.41
CA THR A 160 -15.97 -10.19 -18.63
C THR A 160 -14.61 -9.87 -17.98
N TRP A 161 -14.21 -10.70 -17.03
CA TRP A 161 -12.89 -10.64 -16.40
C TRP A 161 -11.74 -10.79 -17.42
N MET A 162 -11.92 -11.59 -18.47
CA MET A 162 -10.93 -11.75 -19.53
C MET A 162 -10.71 -10.45 -20.31
N HIS A 163 -11.78 -9.70 -20.61
CA HIS A 163 -11.64 -8.38 -21.25
C HIS A 163 -10.94 -7.38 -20.34
N ALA A 164 -11.23 -7.40 -19.04
CA ALA A 164 -10.56 -6.57 -18.06
C ALA A 164 -9.06 -6.90 -17.96
N ALA A 165 -8.71 -8.19 -17.87
CA ALA A 165 -7.33 -8.66 -17.83
C ALA A 165 -6.55 -8.27 -19.10
N ARG A 166 -7.15 -8.42 -20.29
CA ARG A 166 -6.54 -7.99 -21.56
C ARG A 166 -6.27 -6.49 -21.58
N ALA A 167 -7.23 -5.66 -21.13
CA ALA A 167 -7.07 -4.22 -21.09
C ALA A 167 -5.93 -3.81 -20.13
N LEU A 168 -5.76 -4.50 -18.99
CA LEU A 168 -4.62 -4.27 -18.10
C LEU A 168 -3.30 -4.66 -18.78
N SER A 169 -3.26 -5.80 -19.46
CA SER A 169 -2.08 -6.26 -20.21
C SER A 169 -1.68 -5.29 -21.32
N GLU A 170 -2.63 -4.69 -22.03
CA GLU A 170 -2.38 -3.68 -23.06
C GLU A 170 -1.73 -2.41 -22.51
N VAL A 171 -2.13 -1.99 -21.30
CA VAL A 171 -1.63 -0.76 -20.67
C VAL A 171 -0.31 -0.99 -19.90
N GLN A 172 -0.16 -2.15 -19.26
CA GLN A 172 0.93 -2.40 -18.31
C GLN A 172 1.90 -3.50 -18.77
N GLY A 173 1.66 -4.15 -19.89
CA GLY A 173 2.47 -5.29 -20.35
C GLY A 173 3.94 -4.95 -20.55
N ALA A 174 4.26 -3.73 -20.96
CA ALA A 174 5.65 -3.29 -21.12
C ALA A 174 6.45 -3.28 -19.80
N VAL A 175 5.79 -3.00 -18.68
CA VAL A 175 6.42 -2.94 -17.34
C VAL A 175 6.24 -4.20 -16.51
N PHE A 176 5.47 -5.17 -17.02
CA PHE A 176 5.29 -6.51 -16.43
C PHE A 176 5.43 -7.60 -17.52
N PRO A 177 6.59 -7.69 -18.19
CA PRO A 177 6.75 -8.55 -19.39
C PRO A 177 6.64 -10.05 -19.08
N GLY A 178 6.79 -10.45 -17.81
CA GLY A 178 6.69 -11.85 -17.39
C GLY A 178 5.30 -12.30 -16.97
N ASN A 179 4.28 -11.42 -16.98
CA ASN A 179 2.95 -11.77 -16.52
C ASN A 179 2.23 -12.71 -17.52
N SER A 180 1.73 -13.83 -17.01
CA SER A 180 0.84 -14.75 -17.72
C SER A 180 -0.60 -14.21 -17.77
N VAL A 181 -1.46 -14.87 -18.53
CA VAL A 181 -2.90 -14.57 -18.56
C VAL A 181 -3.53 -14.71 -17.18
N SER A 182 -3.08 -15.69 -16.37
CA SER A 182 -3.54 -15.87 -14.99
C SER A 182 -3.18 -14.67 -14.11
N ASP A 183 -1.94 -14.18 -14.21
CA ASP A 183 -1.48 -13.03 -13.45
C ASP A 183 -2.30 -11.77 -13.77
N TRP A 184 -2.63 -11.56 -15.04
CA TRP A 184 -3.50 -10.46 -15.48
C TRP A 184 -4.94 -10.61 -14.97
N LEU A 185 -5.48 -11.84 -14.91
CA LEU A 185 -6.79 -12.11 -14.33
C LEU A 185 -6.81 -11.83 -12.83
N ASP A 186 -5.78 -12.23 -12.10
CA ASP A 186 -5.67 -12.01 -10.67
C ASP A 186 -5.50 -10.52 -10.37
N MET A 187 -4.68 -9.81 -11.16
CA MET A 187 -4.56 -8.35 -11.07
C MET A 187 -5.91 -7.64 -11.32
N ALA A 188 -6.68 -8.11 -12.33
CA ALA A 188 -8.01 -7.55 -12.61
C ALA A 188 -8.98 -7.78 -11.45
N LYS A 189 -9.01 -9.00 -10.88
CA LYS A 189 -9.89 -9.33 -9.74
C LYS A 189 -9.56 -8.55 -8.48
N LYS A 190 -8.28 -8.22 -8.25
CA LYS A 190 -7.85 -7.36 -7.13
C LYS A 190 -8.24 -5.90 -7.34
N ALA A 191 -8.15 -5.39 -8.58
CA ALA A 191 -8.37 -3.97 -8.91
C ALA A 191 -9.83 -3.60 -9.22
N MET A 192 -10.67 -4.57 -9.56
CA MET A 192 -11.99 -4.37 -10.12
C MET A 192 -13.04 -5.19 -9.37
N LYS A 193 -14.31 -4.87 -9.63
CA LYS A 193 -15.48 -5.59 -9.10
C LYS A 193 -16.56 -5.76 -10.16
N VAL A 194 -17.54 -6.62 -9.86
CA VAL A 194 -18.78 -6.70 -10.64
C VAL A 194 -19.62 -5.47 -10.30
N GLY A 195 -19.82 -4.62 -11.26
CA GLY A 195 -20.64 -3.42 -11.14
C GLY A 195 -22.07 -3.60 -11.65
N PRO A 196 -22.82 -2.51 -11.82
CA PRO A 196 -24.18 -2.54 -12.34
C PRO A 196 -24.26 -3.23 -13.70
N GLY A 197 -25.34 -4.02 -13.91
CA GLY A 197 -25.54 -4.78 -15.14
C GLY A 197 -24.56 -5.94 -15.36
N GLY A 198 -23.86 -6.39 -14.32
CA GLY A 198 -22.92 -7.52 -14.39
C GLY A 198 -21.60 -7.21 -15.10
N ARG A 199 -21.33 -5.94 -15.39
CA ARG A 199 -20.07 -5.52 -16.02
C ARG A 199 -18.94 -5.39 -14.99
N ILE A 200 -17.71 -5.67 -15.40
CA ILE A 200 -16.53 -5.50 -14.59
C ILE A 200 -16.12 -4.03 -14.64
N VAL A 201 -15.96 -3.39 -13.49
CA VAL A 201 -15.60 -1.97 -13.33
C VAL A 201 -14.46 -1.83 -12.32
N TYR A 202 -13.69 -0.75 -12.41
CA TYR A 202 -12.70 -0.43 -11.38
C TYR A 202 -13.38 -0.23 -10.02
N ASP A 203 -12.70 -0.70 -8.97
CA ASP A 203 -13.23 -0.67 -7.60
C ASP A 203 -12.70 0.54 -6.82
N TYR A 204 -12.87 1.72 -7.41
CA TYR A 204 -12.57 3.00 -6.77
C TYR A 204 -13.45 4.12 -7.33
N ASP A 205 -13.59 5.23 -6.59
CA ASP A 205 -14.29 6.44 -7.05
C ASP A 205 -13.48 7.14 -8.14
N MET A 206 -14.05 7.29 -9.34
CA MET A 206 -13.41 7.97 -10.46
C MET A 206 -13.02 9.42 -10.13
N LYS A 207 -13.70 10.05 -9.17
CA LYS A 207 -13.41 11.41 -8.70
C LYS A 207 -12.07 11.55 -7.96
N ILE A 208 -11.39 10.44 -7.67
CA ILE A 208 -10.00 10.44 -7.16
C ILE A 208 -9.05 11.22 -8.09
N ALA A 209 -9.39 11.33 -9.37
CA ALA A 209 -8.64 12.12 -10.34
C ALA A 209 -8.76 13.64 -10.15
N GLU A 210 -9.83 14.14 -9.53
CA GLU A 210 -10.10 15.58 -9.45
C GLU A 210 -9.00 16.40 -8.77
N PRO A 211 -8.40 15.99 -7.64
CA PRO A 211 -7.29 16.71 -7.03
C PRO A 211 -6.06 16.86 -7.94
N PHE A 212 -5.84 15.90 -8.86
CA PHE A 212 -4.71 15.98 -9.81
C PHE A 212 -4.94 16.98 -10.95
N ALA A 213 -6.19 17.37 -11.18
CA ALA A 213 -6.55 18.34 -12.22
C ALA A 213 -6.40 19.80 -11.76
N VAL A 214 -6.20 20.04 -10.46
CA VAL A 214 -6.05 21.40 -9.92
C VAL A 214 -4.64 21.92 -10.21
N PRO A 215 -4.51 23.09 -10.85
CA PRO A 215 -3.21 23.73 -11.08
C PRO A 215 -2.46 23.93 -9.76
N GLY A 216 -1.18 23.56 -9.73
CA GLY A 216 -0.35 23.63 -8.52
C GLY A 216 -0.44 22.42 -7.60
N GLY A 217 -1.38 21.49 -7.80
CA GLY A 217 -1.37 20.17 -7.15
C GLY A 217 -0.16 19.31 -7.53
N GLU A 218 0.62 19.82 -8.48
CA GLU A 218 1.85 19.19 -9.01
C GLU A 218 3.12 19.60 -8.24
N ALA A 219 3.09 20.70 -7.52
CA ALA A 219 4.19 21.10 -6.66
C ALA A 219 4.28 20.10 -5.52
N GLY A 220 5.00 19.03 -5.75
CA GLY A 220 5.22 17.96 -4.78
C GLY A 220 5.73 18.58 -3.48
N VAL A 221 5.06 18.25 -2.39
CA VAL A 221 5.60 18.51 -1.05
C VAL A 221 6.96 17.82 -1.00
N ASP A 222 8.00 18.54 -0.55
CA ASP A 222 9.28 17.90 -0.28
C ASP A 222 9.10 16.88 0.85
N LEU A 223 9.13 15.60 0.50
CA LEU A 223 8.95 14.50 1.43
C LEU A 223 10.28 13.98 2.02
N TRP A 224 11.43 14.54 1.64
CA TRP A 224 12.71 14.15 2.23
C TRP A 224 12.75 14.34 3.76
N PRO A 225 12.23 15.44 4.32
CA PRO A 225 12.12 15.60 5.78
C PRO A 225 11.21 14.55 6.41
N THR A 226 10.15 14.09 5.73
CA THR A 226 9.23 13.07 6.30
C THR A 226 9.88 11.68 6.33
N LEU A 227 10.77 11.37 5.39
CA LEU A 227 11.53 10.12 5.37
C LEU A 227 12.40 9.98 6.62
N ALA A 228 12.97 11.08 7.12
CA ALA A 228 13.81 11.08 8.31
C ALA A 228 13.08 10.55 9.58
N GLY A 229 11.75 10.62 9.62
CA GLY A 229 10.94 10.01 10.68
C GLY A 229 11.06 8.47 10.75
N LEU A 230 11.52 7.83 9.68
CA LEU A 230 11.79 6.39 9.61
C LEU A 230 13.25 6.01 9.92
N ALA A 231 14.16 6.97 10.10
CA ALA A 231 15.58 6.69 10.34
C ALA A 231 15.86 5.79 11.57
N PRO A 232 15.10 5.89 12.68
CA PRO A 232 15.35 5.07 13.87
C PRO A 232 14.91 3.59 13.75
N VAL A 233 14.20 3.20 12.69
CA VAL A 233 13.56 1.88 12.60
C VAL A 233 14.02 1.11 11.37
N PRO A 234 13.89 -0.24 11.36
CA PRO A 234 14.15 -1.04 10.17
C PRO A 234 13.23 -0.63 9.01
N VAL A 235 13.82 -0.41 7.84
CA VAL A 235 13.08 -0.05 6.62
C VAL A 235 13.49 -0.96 5.46
N LEU A 236 12.51 -1.59 4.84
CA LEU A 236 12.66 -2.31 3.59
C LEU A 236 12.13 -1.46 2.44
N ILE A 237 13.00 -1.08 1.52
CA ILE A 237 12.63 -0.42 0.27
C ILE A 237 12.55 -1.52 -0.79
N VAL A 238 11.36 -1.72 -1.37
CA VAL A 238 11.17 -2.64 -2.52
C VAL A 238 11.02 -1.79 -3.77
N ARG A 239 11.77 -2.10 -4.82
CA ARG A 239 11.74 -1.38 -6.08
C ARG A 239 11.54 -2.34 -7.24
N GLY A 240 10.61 -2.04 -8.15
CA GLY A 240 10.53 -2.71 -9.44
C GLY A 240 11.68 -2.29 -10.35
N ALA A 241 12.42 -3.23 -10.93
CA ALA A 241 13.56 -2.92 -11.81
C ALA A 241 13.15 -2.05 -13.01
N MET A 242 11.90 -2.17 -13.47
CA MET A 242 11.31 -1.44 -14.58
C MET A 242 10.41 -0.28 -14.13
N SER A 243 10.49 0.14 -12.86
CA SER A 243 9.68 1.25 -12.36
C SER A 243 10.04 2.56 -13.07
N ASP A 244 9.01 3.22 -13.57
CA ASP A 244 9.03 4.55 -14.15
C ASP A 244 8.64 5.66 -13.16
N LEU A 245 8.27 5.27 -11.94
CA LEU A 245 7.83 6.16 -10.87
C LEU A 245 8.91 6.38 -9.81
N PHE A 246 9.74 5.38 -9.55
CA PHE A 246 10.73 5.37 -8.49
C PHE A 246 12.11 5.01 -9.04
N SER A 247 13.03 5.99 -9.10
CA SER A 247 14.36 5.83 -9.69
C SER A 247 15.34 5.12 -8.76
N VAL A 248 16.37 4.53 -9.36
CA VAL A 248 17.51 3.95 -8.63
C VAL A 248 18.20 5.01 -7.78
N ASP A 249 18.38 6.21 -8.33
CA ASP A 249 19.06 7.31 -7.65
C ASP A 249 18.31 7.75 -6.40
N THR A 250 16.98 7.87 -6.49
CA THR A 250 16.14 8.17 -5.32
C THR A 250 16.26 7.07 -4.26
N ALA A 251 16.23 5.79 -4.67
CA ALA A 251 16.37 4.67 -3.75
C ALA A 251 17.74 4.67 -3.03
N GLN A 252 18.82 4.95 -3.75
CA GLN A 252 20.17 5.05 -3.16
C GLN A 252 20.29 6.24 -2.18
N ARG A 253 19.71 7.39 -2.52
CA ARG A 253 19.68 8.54 -1.62
C ARG A 253 18.87 8.23 -0.34
N MET A 254 17.78 7.46 -0.44
CA MET A 254 17.01 7.03 0.75
C MET A 254 17.86 6.20 1.70
N LEU A 255 18.71 5.30 1.20
CA LEU A 255 19.64 4.53 2.05
C LEU A 255 20.62 5.44 2.81
N GLY A 256 20.99 6.59 2.24
CA GLY A 256 21.81 7.60 2.93
C GLY A 256 21.10 8.29 4.11
N VAL A 257 19.76 8.29 4.12
CA VAL A 257 18.93 8.88 5.18
C VAL A 257 18.49 7.81 6.20
N LEU A 258 18.44 6.55 5.79
CA LEU A 258 17.90 5.43 6.57
C LEU A 258 19.04 4.46 6.99
N PRO A 259 19.68 4.65 8.16
CA PRO A 259 20.79 3.80 8.60
C PRO A 259 20.45 2.31 8.70
N GLN A 260 19.19 1.97 8.96
CA GLN A 260 18.66 0.61 9.03
C GLN A 260 17.86 0.26 7.76
N GLY A 261 18.07 1.01 6.68
CA GLY A 261 17.41 0.80 5.39
C GLY A 261 18.05 -0.30 4.56
N ARG A 262 17.21 -1.10 3.89
CA ARG A 262 17.64 -2.10 2.90
C ARG A 262 16.86 -1.90 1.62
N LEU A 263 17.52 -2.09 0.48
CA LEU A 263 16.91 -2.02 -0.85
C LEU A 263 16.86 -3.41 -1.47
N LEU A 264 15.68 -3.81 -1.91
CA LEU A 264 15.46 -4.99 -2.75
C LEU A 264 14.91 -4.52 -4.11
N THR A 265 15.59 -4.85 -5.19
CA THR A 265 15.12 -4.59 -6.55
C THR A 265 14.58 -5.87 -7.17
N VAL A 266 13.30 -5.86 -7.55
CA VAL A 266 12.59 -7.01 -8.13
C VAL A 266 12.70 -6.96 -9.66
N ALA A 267 13.30 -7.99 -10.24
CA ALA A 267 13.51 -8.08 -11.70
C ALA A 267 12.17 -8.20 -12.46
N ASN A 268 12.13 -7.63 -13.68
CA ASN A 268 10.95 -7.71 -14.58
C ASN A 268 9.62 -7.22 -13.97
N LYS A 269 9.69 -6.30 -13.00
CA LYS A 269 8.52 -5.65 -12.41
C LYS A 269 8.63 -4.13 -12.54
N GLY A 270 7.52 -3.51 -12.94
CA GLY A 270 7.33 -2.08 -12.93
C GLY A 270 6.68 -1.59 -11.66
N HIS A 271 5.95 -0.47 -11.75
CA HIS A 271 5.23 0.12 -10.62
C HIS A 271 3.85 -0.56 -10.44
N ALA A 272 3.66 -1.35 -9.38
CA ALA A 272 4.60 -1.73 -8.34
C ALA A 272 4.70 -3.26 -8.25
N PRO A 273 5.80 -3.84 -7.70
CA PRO A 273 5.84 -5.26 -7.32
C PRO A 273 4.63 -5.66 -6.48
N SER A 274 4.20 -6.92 -6.62
CA SER A 274 2.98 -7.43 -5.95
C SER A 274 3.18 -7.74 -4.47
N LEU A 275 4.44 -7.81 -4.01
CA LEU A 275 4.88 -8.30 -2.70
C LEU A 275 4.66 -9.82 -2.50
N GLU A 276 4.31 -10.54 -3.57
CA GLU A 276 4.11 -11.99 -3.56
C GLU A 276 5.34 -12.75 -4.06
N GLU A 277 6.31 -12.03 -4.63
CA GLU A 277 7.57 -12.56 -5.11
C GLU A 277 8.34 -13.22 -3.95
N PRO A 278 8.94 -14.43 -4.17
CA PRO A 278 9.62 -15.19 -3.10
C PRO A 278 10.66 -14.37 -2.35
N GLU A 279 11.52 -13.64 -3.07
CA GLU A 279 12.55 -12.78 -2.50
C GLU A 279 12.00 -11.64 -1.66
N VAL A 280 10.80 -11.12 -2.02
CA VAL A 280 10.12 -10.09 -1.23
C VAL A 280 9.53 -10.69 0.05
N ALA A 281 8.97 -11.89 -0.03
CA ALA A 281 8.44 -12.59 1.14
C ALA A 281 9.54 -12.86 2.19
N ASP A 282 10.74 -13.28 1.76
CA ASP A 282 11.89 -13.50 2.63
C ASP A 282 12.39 -12.17 3.24
N ALA A 283 12.39 -11.10 2.46
CA ALA A 283 12.78 -9.77 2.93
C ALA A 283 11.78 -9.21 3.96
N ILE A 284 10.46 -9.45 3.77
CA ILE A 284 9.43 -9.11 4.77
C ILE A 284 9.65 -9.88 6.06
N ALA A 285 9.92 -11.19 6.00
CA ALA A 285 10.19 -12.00 7.19
C ALA A 285 11.41 -11.46 7.95
N THR A 286 12.46 -11.06 7.23
CA THR A 286 13.65 -10.45 7.82
C THR A 286 13.34 -9.11 8.50
N LEU A 287 12.60 -8.22 7.84
CA LEU A 287 12.16 -6.93 8.41
C LEU A 287 11.39 -7.14 9.73
N LEU A 288 10.44 -8.07 9.73
CA LEU A 288 9.64 -8.37 10.93
C LEU A 288 10.48 -8.97 12.06
N GLY A 289 11.45 -9.81 11.74
CA GLY A 289 12.41 -10.35 12.72
C GLY A 289 13.28 -9.26 13.37
N GLU A 290 13.67 -8.23 12.61
CA GLU A 290 14.41 -7.08 13.15
C GLU A 290 13.53 -6.23 14.07
N VAL A 291 12.27 -6.02 13.72
CA VAL A 291 11.31 -5.32 14.59
C VAL A 291 11.13 -6.05 15.93
N ASP A 292 10.98 -7.38 15.90
CA ASP A 292 10.90 -8.20 17.13
C ASP A 292 12.15 -8.06 17.99
N ALA A 293 13.34 -8.16 17.37
CA ALA A 293 14.61 -8.05 18.09
C ALA A 293 14.77 -6.67 18.76
N MET A 294 14.39 -5.59 18.09
CA MET A 294 14.40 -4.22 18.66
C MET A 294 13.41 -4.07 19.82
N ALA A 295 12.23 -4.66 19.72
CA ALA A 295 11.23 -4.61 20.80
C ALA A 295 11.75 -5.30 22.06
N LEU A 296 12.41 -6.45 21.94
CA LEU A 296 13.02 -7.17 23.05
C LEU A 296 14.18 -6.40 23.69
N ALA A 297 15.02 -5.76 22.88
CA ALA A 297 16.14 -4.96 23.38
C ALA A 297 15.70 -3.70 24.16
N THR A 298 14.50 -3.18 23.92
CA THR A 298 13.96 -2.00 24.61
C THR A 298 13.32 -2.38 25.95
N GLN A 299 13.01 -3.66 26.19
CA GLN A 299 12.40 -4.17 27.43
C GLN A 299 13.44 -4.69 28.44
N ALA A 300 14.69 -4.90 28.00
CA ALA A 300 15.83 -5.35 28.82
C ALA A 300 16.62 -4.16 29.38
#